data_1e4a3728bf69a6e3414ee78d991000a8
#
_entry.id   1e4a3728bf69a6e3414ee78d991000a8
#
_cell.length_a   1.000
_cell.length_b   1.000
_cell.length_c   1.000
_cell.angle_alpha   90.00
_cell.angle_beta   90.00
_cell.angle_gamma   90.00
#
_symmetry.space_group_name_H-M   'P 1'
#
loop_
_entity.id
_entity.type
_entity.pdbx_description
1 polymer ?
#
loop_
_entity_poly.entity_id
_entity_poly.type
_entity_poly.pdbx_seq_one_letter_code
_entity_poly.pdbx_strand_id
1 'polypeptide(L)'
;MNIQNIKYGRKKIQVRFEILKNLYGYFETEKEILVIDSRVKGLRLFNTIMHELFHLIIHYSGIKVHDKGEETIAQVVGDGYAKIFKQNPNLWNILTKLIKG
;
A
#
# COMPACT_ATOMS: atom_id res chain seq x y z
N MET A 1 -8.45 12.91 -5.18
CA MET A 1 -8.11 11.98 -4.08
C MET A 1 -6.97 12.58 -3.28
N ASN A 2 -7.11 12.60 -1.98
CA ASN A 2 -6.17 13.33 -1.13
C ASN A 2 -5.48 12.42 -0.11
N ILE A 3 -4.62 11.53 -0.63
CA ILE A 3 -3.76 10.72 0.22
C ILE A 3 -2.36 11.32 0.12
N GLN A 4 -1.87 11.90 1.21
CA GLN A 4 -0.54 12.53 1.23
C GLN A 4 0.50 11.64 1.89
N ASN A 5 0.07 10.83 2.85
CA ASN A 5 0.97 9.89 3.52
C ASN A 5 0.18 8.73 4.12
N ILE A 6 0.91 7.66 4.42
CA ILE A 6 0.37 6.48 5.09
C ILE A 6 1.24 6.22 6.31
N LYS A 7 0.59 6.11 7.47
CA LYS A 7 1.29 5.76 8.71
C LYS A 7 1.38 4.25 8.85
N TYR A 8 2.55 3.75 9.18
CA TYR A 8 2.76 2.34 9.46
C TYR A 8 3.68 2.19 10.67
N GLY A 9 3.10 1.92 11.83
CA GLY A 9 3.82 1.98 13.09
C GLY A 9 4.32 3.39 13.33
N ARG A 10 5.62 3.54 13.50
CA ARG A 10 6.26 4.86 13.65
C ARG A 10 6.71 5.46 12.31
N LYS A 11 6.53 4.72 11.22
CA LYS A 11 6.90 5.17 9.88
C LYS A 11 5.80 6.02 9.28
N LYS A 12 6.20 6.99 8.49
CA LYS A 12 5.30 7.85 7.74
C LYS A 12 5.74 7.81 6.28
N ILE A 13 4.99 7.07 5.47
CA ILE A 13 5.32 6.85 4.07
C ILE A 13 4.64 7.94 3.25
N GLN A 14 5.43 8.72 2.51
CA GLN A 14 4.89 9.73 1.63
C GLN A 14 4.21 9.08 0.44
N VAL A 15 3.05 9.61 0.03
CA VAL A 15 2.36 9.15 -1.18
C VAL A 15 2.46 10.25 -2.23
N ARG A 16 2.90 9.89 -3.43
CA ARG A 16 3.01 10.79 -4.57
C ARG A 16 2.22 10.26 -5.74
N PHE A 17 1.59 11.17 -6.47
CA PHE A 17 0.90 10.87 -7.72
C PHE A 17 1.68 11.53 -8.84
N GLU A 18 2.22 10.71 -9.75
CA GLU A 18 3.07 11.17 -10.87
C GLU A 18 2.69 10.39 -12.12
N ILE A 19 3.03 10.92 -13.28
CA ILE A 19 2.85 10.20 -14.53
C ILE A 19 3.99 9.21 -14.66
N LEU A 20 3.67 7.91 -14.71
CA LEU A 20 4.64 6.83 -14.80
C LEU A 20 4.60 6.16 -16.16
N LYS A 21 5.76 5.62 -16.59
CA LYS A 21 5.86 4.83 -17.82
C LYS A 21 5.89 3.35 -17.44
N ASN A 22 5.03 2.56 -18.11
CA ASN A 22 5.05 1.09 -18.03
C ASN A 22 4.71 0.47 -16.68
N LEU A 23 4.25 1.29 -15.69
CA LEU A 23 3.77 0.75 -14.42
C LEU A 23 2.72 1.67 -13.82
N TYR A 24 1.91 1.12 -12.92
CA TYR A 24 0.85 1.87 -12.25
C TYR A 24 1.29 2.47 -10.94
N GLY A 25 2.32 1.91 -10.32
CA GLY A 25 2.85 2.41 -9.06
C GLY A 25 4.08 1.61 -8.62
N TYR A 26 4.76 2.12 -7.60
CA TYR A 26 5.86 1.41 -6.97
C TYR A 26 6.08 1.94 -5.55
N PHE A 27 6.71 1.12 -4.72
CA PHE A 27 7.14 1.50 -3.39
C PHE A 27 8.67 1.54 -3.37
N GLU A 28 9.24 2.71 -3.08
CA GLU A 28 10.67 2.87 -2.94
C GLU A 28 11.06 2.77 -1.47
N THR A 29 11.77 1.71 -1.12
CA THR A 29 12.05 1.38 0.27
C THR A 29 13.01 2.36 0.96
N GLU A 30 14.04 2.79 0.26
CA GLU A 30 15.06 3.68 0.85
C GLU A 30 14.50 5.05 1.19
N LYS A 31 13.71 5.62 0.31
CA LYS A 31 13.13 6.95 0.52
C LYS A 31 11.80 6.90 1.25
N GLU A 32 11.25 5.72 1.46
CA GLU A 32 9.94 5.53 2.10
C GLU A 32 8.85 6.31 1.38
N ILE A 33 8.79 6.13 0.06
CA ILE A 33 7.84 6.81 -0.81
C ILE A 33 7.04 5.77 -1.59
N LEU A 34 5.74 5.99 -1.66
CA LEU A 34 4.83 5.20 -2.48
C LEU A 34 4.35 6.10 -3.61
N VAL A 35 4.63 5.69 -4.85
CA VAL A 35 4.28 6.48 -6.03
C VAL A 35 3.19 5.75 -6.83
N ILE A 36 2.17 6.49 -7.20
CA ILE A 36 1.02 5.99 -7.97
C ILE A 36 0.91 6.81 -9.25
N ASP A 37 0.65 6.15 -10.38
CA ASP A 37 0.38 6.85 -11.63
C ASP A 37 -0.87 7.71 -11.45
N SER A 38 -0.74 9.02 -11.68
CA SER A 38 -1.81 9.98 -11.46
C SER A 38 -3.03 9.78 -12.38
N ARG A 39 -2.89 8.98 -13.44
CA ARG A 39 -3.96 8.70 -14.40
C ARG A 39 -4.82 7.50 -14.03
N VAL A 40 -4.38 6.72 -13.04
CA VAL A 40 -5.09 5.50 -12.62
C VAL A 40 -6.31 5.88 -11.78
N LYS A 41 -7.45 5.24 -12.04
CA LYS A 41 -8.72 5.56 -11.38
C LYS A 41 -9.53 4.29 -11.04
N GLY A 42 -10.54 4.47 -10.20
CA GLY A 42 -11.53 3.42 -9.90
C GLY A 42 -10.92 2.15 -9.34
N LEU A 43 -11.38 1.01 -9.84
CA LEU A 43 -10.93 -0.30 -9.36
C LEU A 43 -9.43 -0.51 -9.63
N ARG A 44 -8.91 0.03 -10.75
CA ARG A 44 -7.47 -0.08 -11.03
C ARG A 44 -6.65 0.66 -9.96
N LEU A 45 -7.12 1.83 -9.53
CA LEU A 45 -6.45 2.58 -8.47
C LEU A 45 -6.50 1.81 -7.15
N PHE A 46 -7.66 1.25 -6.81
CA PHE A 46 -7.80 0.40 -5.64
C PHE A 46 -6.77 -0.75 -5.66
N ASN A 47 -6.71 -1.49 -6.77
CA ASN A 47 -5.78 -2.61 -6.92
C ASN A 47 -4.33 -2.16 -6.81
N THR A 48 -3.98 -1.03 -7.42
CA THR A 48 -2.63 -0.50 -7.38
C THR A 48 -2.21 -0.14 -5.95
N ILE A 49 -3.08 0.54 -5.22
CA ILE A 49 -2.80 0.89 -3.82
C ILE A 49 -2.62 -0.37 -2.97
N MET A 50 -3.54 -1.34 -3.09
CA MET A 50 -3.44 -2.58 -2.32
C MET A 50 -2.17 -3.36 -2.64
N HIS A 51 -1.77 -3.37 -3.91
CA HIS A 51 -0.54 -4.03 -4.35
C HIS A 51 0.70 -3.39 -3.71
N GLU A 52 0.78 -2.05 -3.73
CA GLU A 52 1.92 -1.36 -3.13
C GLU A 52 1.93 -1.45 -1.60
N LEU A 53 0.76 -1.47 -0.98
CA LEU A 53 0.67 -1.71 0.47
C LEU A 53 1.19 -3.11 0.84
N PHE A 54 0.96 -4.10 -0.01
CA PHE A 54 1.52 -5.44 0.19
C PHE A 54 3.05 -5.38 0.26
N HIS A 55 3.68 -4.69 -0.69
CA HIS A 55 5.14 -4.55 -0.69
C HIS A 55 5.64 -3.82 0.56
N LEU A 56 4.93 -2.78 0.98
CA LEU A 56 5.25 -2.04 2.19
C LEU A 56 5.20 -2.95 3.43
N ILE A 57 4.15 -3.74 3.55
CA ILE A 57 3.99 -4.68 4.68
C ILE A 57 5.13 -5.69 4.70
N ILE A 58 5.41 -6.32 3.58
CA ILE A 58 6.49 -7.32 3.47
C ILE A 58 7.83 -6.69 3.84
N HIS A 59 8.12 -5.51 3.30
CA HIS A 59 9.37 -4.82 3.58
C HIS A 59 9.56 -4.56 5.08
N TYR A 60 8.56 -3.99 5.75
CA TYR A 60 8.68 -3.64 7.16
C TYR A 60 8.52 -4.82 8.11
N SER A 61 7.97 -5.93 7.64
CA SER A 61 7.90 -7.16 8.45
C SER A 61 9.26 -7.82 8.62
N GLY A 62 10.17 -7.58 7.67
CA GLY A 62 11.48 -8.21 7.67
C GLY A 62 11.48 -9.67 7.26
N ILE A 63 10.34 -10.25 6.88
CA ILE A 63 10.30 -11.66 6.46
C ILE A 63 10.89 -11.84 5.07
N LYS A 64 11.51 -13.01 4.87
CA LYS A 64 11.94 -13.45 3.54
C LYS A 64 10.88 -14.38 3.01
N VAL A 65 10.07 -13.90 2.07
CA VAL A 65 8.89 -14.61 1.57
C VAL A 65 9.24 -16.01 1.07
N HIS A 66 10.41 -16.16 0.43
CA HIS A 66 10.84 -17.47 -0.11
C HIS A 66 11.05 -18.54 0.97
N ASP A 67 11.34 -18.12 2.20
CA ASP A 67 11.67 -19.04 3.28
C ASP A 67 10.49 -19.33 4.20
N LYS A 68 9.31 -18.78 3.89
CA LYS A 68 8.15 -18.85 4.76
C LYS A 68 7.01 -19.61 4.11
N GLY A 69 6.28 -20.36 4.93
CA GLY A 69 5.07 -21.04 4.49
C GLY A 69 3.92 -20.07 4.27
N GLU A 70 2.89 -20.55 3.59
CA GLU A 70 1.71 -19.76 3.26
C GLU A 70 1.02 -19.15 4.47
N GLU A 71 0.90 -19.95 5.56
CA GLU A 71 0.26 -19.46 6.79
C GLU A 71 0.99 -18.29 7.41
N THR A 72 2.32 -18.34 7.43
CA THR A 72 3.13 -17.25 7.98
C THR A 72 2.95 -15.98 7.16
N ILE A 73 2.98 -16.12 5.83
CA ILE A 73 2.79 -14.98 4.93
C ILE A 73 1.39 -14.38 5.10
N ALA A 74 0.37 -15.23 5.15
CA ALA A 74 -1.01 -14.77 5.34
C ALA A 74 -1.19 -14.02 6.66
N GLN A 75 -0.59 -14.52 7.74
CA GLN A 75 -0.65 -13.86 9.04
C GLN A 75 0.01 -12.49 9.01
N VAL A 76 1.22 -12.40 8.45
CA VAL A 76 1.97 -11.14 8.36
C VAL A 76 1.21 -10.12 7.51
N VAL A 77 0.67 -10.55 6.38
CA VAL A 77 -0.05 -9.66 5.47
C VAL A 77 -1.37 -9.21 6.08
N GLY A 78 -2.12 -10.13 6.68
CA GLY A 78 -3.37 -9.81 7.36
C GLY A 78 -3.17 -8.81 8.49
N ASP A 79 -2.21 -9.06 9.36
CA ASP A 79 -1.88 -8.16 10.47
C ASP A 79 -1.42 -6.79 9.95
N GLY A 80 -0.65 -6.79 8.88
CA GLY A 80 -0.15 -5.56 8.27
C GLY A 80 -1.27 -4.69 7.73
N TYR A 81 -2.22 -5.26 6.99
CA TYR A 81 -3.37 -4.51 6.48
C TYR A 81 -4.24 -3.99 7.62
N ALA A 82 -4.50 -4.81 8.63
CA ALA A 82 -5.27 -4.38 9.80
C ALA A 82 -4.62 -3.16 10.47
N LYS A 83 -3.30 -3.21 10.63
CA LYS A 83 -2.54 -2.11 11.22
C LYS A 83 -2.63 -0.83 10.38
N ILE A 84 -2.49 -0.96 9.05
CA ILE A 84 -2.58 0.17 8.13
C ILE A 84 -3.95 0.85 8.25
N PHE A 85 -5.03 0.08 8.17
CA PHE A 85 -6.37 0.66 8.18
C PHE A 85 -6.77 1.19 9.55
N LYS A 86 -6.25 0.59 10.62
CA LYS A 86 -6.45 1.14 11.97
C LYS A 86 -5.77 2.50 12.12
N GLN A 87 -4.56 2.64 11.59
CA GLN A 87 -3.80 3.89 11.69
C GLN A 87 -4.22 4.95 10.66
N ASN A 88 -4.89 4.53 9.59
CA ASN A 88 -5.25 5.41 8.47
C ASN A 88 -6.72 5.24 8.09
N PRO A 89 -7.65 5.64 8.97
CA PRO A 89 -9.09 5.43 8.69
C PRO A 89 -9.57 6.15 7.43
N ASN A 90 -8.99 7.29 7.07
CA ASN A 90 -9.35 7.99 5.84
C ASN A 90 -8.99 7.17 4.60
N LEU A 91 -7.89 6.44 4.66
CA LEU A 91 -7.49 5.57 3.55
C LEU A 91 -8.55 4.49 3.30
N TRP A 92 -9.06 3.86 4.35
CA TRP A 92 -10.13 2.89 4.24
C TRP A 92 -11.36 3.50 3.55
N ASN A 93 -11.77 4.69 3.96
CA ASN A 93 -12.91 5.37 3.37
C ASN A 93 -12.71 5.66 1.88
N ILE A 94 -11.50 6.10 1.50
CA ILE A 94 -11.16 6.35 0.12
C ILE A 94 -11.23 5.06 -0.70
N LEU A 95 -10.63 3.99 -0.20
CA LEU A 95 -10.60 2.69 -0.90
C LEU A 95 -11.99 2.11 -1.11
N THR A 96 -12.86 2.22 -0.10
CA THR A 96 -14.23 1.70 -0.23
C THR A 96 -15.02 2.47 -1.28
N LYS A 97 -14.80 3.77 -1.41
CA LYS A 97 -15.44 4.58 -2.47
C LYS A 97 -14.98 4.16 -3.86
N LEU A 98 -13.71 3.81 -4.01
CA LEU A 98 -13.17 3.34 -5.29
C LEU A 98 -13.82 2.03 -5.74
N ILE A 99 -14.08 1.13 -4.80
CA ILE A 99 -14.73 -0.16 -5.07
C ILE A 99 -16.18 0.06 -5.50
N LYS A 100 -16.88 0.96 -4.84
CA LYS A 100 -18.29 1.22 -5.12
C LYS A 100 -18.52 1.95 -6.44
N GLY A 101 -17.47 2.50 -7.01
CA GLY A 101 -17.52 3.21 -8.26
C GLY A 101 -18.00 4.62 -8.08
#